data_9844e11f8b59cfecac90c0fd8b5bcfc0
#
_entry.id   9844e11f8b59cfecac90c0fd8b5bcfc0
#
_cell.length_a   1.000
_cell.length_b   1.000
_cell.length_c   1.000
_cell.angle_alpha   90.00
_cell.angle_beta   90.00
_cell.angle_gamma   90.00
#
_symmetry.space_group_name_H-M   'P 1'
#
loop_
_entity.id
_entity.type
_entity.pdbx_description
1 polymer ?
#
loop_
_entity_poly.entity_id
_entity_poly.type
_entity_poly.pdbx_seq_one_letter_code
_entity_poly.pdbx_strand_id
1 'polypeptide(L)'
;MKEYLAKLAERQTLTEEEMSRAAQALFSKDITESEISAFIIALKSKGETAGEIASLVRVMRKEARSVQTSSLNVMDNCGTGGDGSQSFNISTASAFVLAGAGVKVAKHGNRSISSKTGSADVLEELGVNLYLEPDMLKELLEENGITFLFAPSVHPNIARIMKVRKELKIPTIFNLIGPLTNPVQLDTQLLGINRRDMLGLFAEVLHKLGRTRALVINGAGFMDEASLQGENSLVLMEKGDIIPFTLHPEEVDLPVYGNDAIRGGDAKQNADIMLRLLKGEKGAYRDTVLLNAGLGLYANGTAATIKKGISMAKESLDSGSALEKLENIIAYGKRNKVVM
;
A
#
# COMPACT_ATOMS: atom_id res chain seq x y z
N MET A 1 -11.13 -26.45 9.24
CA MET A 1 -11.78 -25.71 8.13
C MET A 1 -13.28 -25.98 8.05
N LYS A 2 -13.76 -27.23 8.07
CA LYS A 2 -15.18 -27.60 7.82
C LYS A 2 -16.22 -26.80 8.62
N GLU A 3 -16.00 -26.59 9.93
CA GLU A 3 -16.93 -25.83 10.79
C GLU A 3 -17.06 -24.36 10.38
N TYR A 4 -15.96 -23.71 9.96
CA TYR A 4 -15.95 -22.33 9.50
C TYR A 4 -16.65 -22.18 8.15
N LEU A 5 -16.45 -23.15 7.25
CA LEU A 5 -17.16 -23.20 5.98
C LEU A 5 -18.68 -23.34 6.18
N ALA A 6 -19.13 -24.18 7.12
CA ALA A 6 -20.55 -24.33 7.42
C ALA A 6 -21.16 -23.00 7.89
N LYS A 7 -20.52 -22.29 8.83
CA LYS A 7 -20.96 -20.95 9.28
C LYS A 7 -21.02 -19.93 8.15
N LEU A 8 -19.98 -19.84 7.35
CA LEU A 8 -19.91 -18.87 6.24
C LEU A 8 -20.96 -19.18 5.17
N ALA A 9 -21.24 -20.47 4.88
CA ALA A 9 -22.29 -20.86 3.94
C ALA A 9 -23.68 -20.43 4.40
N GLU A 10 -23.93 -20.36 5.70
CA GLU A 10 -25.14 -19.83 6.31
C GLU A 10 -25.08 -18.30 6.53
N ARG A 11 -24.09 -17.60 5.93
CA ARG A 11 -23.85 -16.17 6.07
C ARG A 11 -23.59 -15.68 7.49
N GLN A 12 -23.17 -16.57 8.38
CA GLN A 12 -22.79 -16.21 9.75
C GLN A 12 -21.41 -15.58 9.79
N THR A 13 -21.23 -14.56 10.61
CA THR A 13 -19.92 -13.93 10.84
C THR A 13 -19.07 -14.82 11.74
N LEU A 14 -17.80 -14.99 11.38
CA LEU A 14 -16.82 -15.62 12.25
C LEU A 14 -16.36 -14.64 13.33
N THR A 15 -16.25 -15.09 14.57
CA THR A 15 -15.57 -14.33 15.61
C THR A 15 -14.10 -14.08 15.25
N GLU A 16 -13.43 -13.11 15.87
CA GLU A 16 -12.01 -12.83 15.61
C GLU A 16 -11.13 -14.07 15.89
N GLU A 17 -11.49 -14.89 16.88
CA GLU A 17 -10.79 -16.13 17.20
C GLU A 17 -11.02 -17.22 16.14
N GLU A 18 -12.28 -17.43 15.72
CA GLU A 18 -12.63 -18.38 14.66
C GLU A 18 -11.96 -17.99 13.34
N MET A 19 -11.99 -16.71 12.99
CA MET A 19 -11.33 -16.20 11.78
C MET A 19 -9.82 -16.38 11.85
N SER A 20 -9.21 -16.17 13.00
CA SER A 20 -7.76 -16.41 13.19
C SER A 20 -7.40 -17.88 13.01
N ARG A 21 -8.20 -18.80 13.56
CA ARG A 21 -7.99 -20.26 13.39
C ARG A 21 -8.22 -20.69 11.93
N ALA A 22 -9.27 -20.17 11.29
CA ALA A 22 -9.53 -20.43 9.87
C ALA A 22 -8.38 -19.91 8.99
N ALA A 23 -7.90 -18.70 9.25
CA ALA A 23 -6.76 -18.12 8.55
C ALA A 23 -5.47 -18.93 8.74
N GLN A 24 -5.18 -19.41 9.97
CA GLN A 24 -4.03 -20.29 10.23
C GLN A 24 -4.15 -21.59 9.42
N ALA A 25 -5.36 -22.15 9.31
CA ALA A 25 -5.57 -23.35 8.51
C ALA A 25 -5.24 -23.15 7.03
N LEU A 26 -5.39 -21.93 6.47
CA LEU A 26 -5.01 -21.62 5.07
C LEU A 26 -3.51 -21.81 4.80
N PHE A 27 -2.66 -21.72 5.83
CA PHE A 27 -1.21 -21.95 5.74
C PHE A 27 -0.79 -23.37 6.09
N SER A 28 -1.74 -24.22 6.55
CA SER A 28 -1.45 -25.63 6.83
C SER A 28 -1.06 -26.40 5.58
N LYS A 29 -0.15 -27.37 5.72
CA LYS A 29 0.21 -28.27 4.62
C LYS A 29 -0.95 -29.20 4.22
N ASP A 30 -1.89 -29.46 5.11
CA ASP A 30 -2.99 -30.40 4.92
C ASP A 30 -4.23 -29.75 4.27
N ILE A 31 -4.29 -28.40 4.16
CA ILE A 31 -5.41 -27.72 3.52
C ILE A 31 -5.47 -28.04 2.03
N THR A 32 -6.65 -28.31 1.52
CA THR A 32 -6.86 -28.53 0.08
C THR A 32 -7.15 -27.22 -0.66
N GLU A 33 -6.86 -27.16 -1.95
CA GLU A 33 -7.19 -26.01 -2.80
C GLU A 33 -8.71 -25.78 -2.86
N SER A 34 -9.50 -26.85 -2.80
CA SER A 34 -10.97 -26.77 -2.71
C SER A 34 -11.43 -26.08 -1.43
N GLU A 35 -10.83 -26.38 -0.28
CA GLU A 35 -11.15 -25.70 0.99
C GLU A 35 -10.73 -24.23 0.96
N ILE A 36 -9.56 -23.90 0.40
CA ILE A 36 -9.13 -22.50 0.20
C ILE A 36 -10.13 -21.77 -0.68
N SER A 37 -10.51 -22.34 -1.81
CA SER A 37 -11.49 -21.76 -2.75
C SER A 37 -12.83 -21.52 -2.07
N ALA A 38 -13.35 -22.56 -1.39
CA ALA A 38 -14.63 -22.49 -0.70
C ALA A 38 -14.62 -21.40 0.38
N PHE A 39 -13.55 -21.31 1.18
CA PHE A 39 -13.41 -20.30 2.23
C PHE A 39 -13.42 -18.87 1.65
N ILE A 40 -12.59 -18.62 0.63
CA ILE A 40 -12.49 -17.30 0.00
C ILE A 40 -13.83 -16.86 -0.60
N ILE A 41 -14.53 -17.77 -1.28
CA ILE A 41 -15.81 -17.47 -1.94
C ILE A 41 -16.93 -17.31 -0.91
N ALA A 42 -17.00 -18.19 0.10
CA ALA A 42 -18.04 -18.06 1.13
C ALA A 42 -17.88 -16.77 1.94
N LEU A 43 -16.63 -16.38 2.30
CA LEU A 43 -16.34 -15.13 2.98
C LEU A 43 -16.79 -13.92 2.13
N LYS A 44 -16.42 -13.90 0.84
CA LYS A 44 -16.84 -12.87 -0.11
C LYS A 44 -18.36 -12.81 -0.28
N SER A 45 -19.03 -13.95 -0.40
CA SER A 45 -20.48 -14.02 -0.62
C SER A 45 -21.28 -13.55 0.60
N LYS A 46 -20.73 -13.73 1.79
CA LYS A 46 -21.31 -13.22 3.04
C LYS A 46 -21.09 -11.69 3.14
N GLY A 47 -19.96 -11.19 2.69
CA GLY A 47 -19.43 -9.86 2.97
C GLY A 47 -18.54 -9.86 4.22
N GLU A 48 -17.33 -9.37 4.07
CA GLU A 48 -16.31 -9.36 5.12
C GLU A 48 -16.57 -8.28 6.16
N THR A 49 -16.34 -8.56 7.42
CA THR A 49 -16.36 -7.57 8.52
C THR A 49 -14.96 -7.07 8.85
N ALA A 50 -14.85 -5.91 9.52
CA ALA A 50 -13.57 -5.37 9.94
C ALA A 50 -12.80 -6.33 10.86
N GLY A 51 -13.50 -7.05 11.76
CA GLY A 51 -12.91 -8.04 12.65
C GLY A 51 -12.33 -9.22 11.88
N GLU A 52 -13.06 -9.74 10.90
CA GLU A 52 -12.60 -10.85 10.06
C GLU A 52 -11.38 -10.45 9.22
N ILE A 53 -11.43 -9.28 8.58
CA ILE A 53 -10.30 -8.76 7.78
C ILE A 53 -9.07 -8.58 8.66
N ALA A 54 -9.21 -7.92 9.81
CA ALA A 54 -8.09 -7.67 10.72
C ALA A 54 -7.47 -8.98 11.23
N SER A 55 -8.29 -9.98 11.55
CA SER A 55 -7.82 -11.30 12.02
C SER A 55 -7.07 -12.07 10.94
N LEU A 56 -7.58 -12.06 9.69
CA LEU A 56 -6.88 -12.64 8.54
C LEU A 56 -5.52 -11.97 8.33
N VAL A 57 -5.48 -10.64 8.34
CA VAL A 57 -4.25 -9.86 8.15
C VAL A 57 -3.23 -10.12 9.27
N ARG A 58 -3.66 -10.19 10.53
CA ARG A 58 -2.76 -10.53 11.66
C ARG A 58 -2.07 -11.88 11.46
N VAL A 59 -2.82 -12.89 11.00
CA VAL A 59 -2.24 -14.20 10.70
C VAL A 59 -1.27 -14.12 9.53
N MET A 60 -1.63 -13.45 8.43
CA MET A 60 -0.74 -13.28 7.29
C MET A 60 0.57 -12.57 7.67
N ARG A 61 0.50 -11.53 8.51
CA ARG A 61 1.70 -10.82 9.02
C ARG A 61 2.56 -11.71 9.91
N LYS A 62 1.95 -12.60 10.70
CA LYS A 62 2.67 -13.58 11.54
C LYS A 62 3.40 -14.63 10.71
N GLU A 63 2.82 -15.02 9.56
CA GLU A 63 3.42 -15.97 8.61
C GLU A 63 4.46 -15.32 7.67
N ALA A 64 4.60 -14.00 7.70
CA ALA A 64 5.57 -13.27 6.92
C ALA A 64 6.97 -13.28 7.56
N ARG A 65 7.99 -13.00 6.76
CA ARG A 65 9.33 -12.68 7.28
C ARG A 65 9.28 -11.32 7.96
N SER A 66 9.38 -11.31 9.29
CA SER A 66 9.32 -10.08 10.07
C SER A 66 10.53 -9.18 9.81
N VAL A 67 10.28 -7.89 9.64
CA VAL A 67 11.30 -6.85 9.61
C VAL A 67 11.07 -5.97 10.84
N GLN A 68 11.88 -6.20 11.88
CA GLN A 68 11.77 -5.46 13.13
C GLN A 68 12.64 -4.20 13.06
N THR A 69 12.09 -3.06 13.46
CA THR A 69 12.80 -1.77 13.48
C THR A 69 12.60 -1.09 14.83
N SER A 70 13.60 -0.31 15.23
CA SER A 70 13.50 0.62 16.37
C SER A 70 12.95 1.99 15.96
N SER A 71 12.75 2.23 14.66
CA SER A 71 12.19 3.48 14.18
C SER A 71 10.75 3.68 14.66
N LEU A 72 10.44 4.90 15.07
CA LEU A 72 9.11 5.33 15.48
C LEU A 72 8.39 6.02 14.32
N ASN A 73 7.08 6.03 14.39
CA ASN A 73 6.18 6.68 13.42
C ASN A 73 6.41 6.21 11.97
N VAL A 74 6.61 4.89 11.81
CA VAL A 74 6.78 4.28 10.50
C VAL A 74 5.45 4.23 9.77
N MET A 75 5.46 4.59 8.48
CA MET A 75 4.27 4.52 7.63
C MET A 75 4.46 3.67 6.38
N ASP A 76 3.33 3.23 5.81
CA ASP A 76 3.22 2.74 4.43
C ASP A 76 2.19 3.58 3.66
N ASN A 77 2.41 3.75 2.36
CA ASN A 77 1.51 4.47 1.45
C ASN A 77 1.06 3.60 0.26
N CYS A 78 0.93 2.30 0.47
CA CYS A 78 0.53 1.36 -0.58
C CYS A 78 -0.98 1.37 -0.80
N GLY A 79 -1.42 1.45 -2.05
CA GLY A 79 -2.81 1.26 -2.46
C GLY A 79 -3.13 -0.19 -2.83
N THR A 80 -4.41 -0.50 -3.03
CA THR A 80 -4.89 -1.85 -3.40
C THR A 80 -4.56 -2.24 -4.83
N GLY A 81 -4.35 -1.26 -5.70
CA GLY A 81 -4.30 -1.49 -7.14
C GLY A 81 -5.67 -1.84 -7.72
N GLY A 82 -5.67 -2.22 -8.99
CA GLY A 82 -6.85 -2.79 -9.63
C GLY A 82 -7.96 -1.81 -9.99
N ASP A 83 -7.69 -0.53 -10.01
CA ASP A 83 -8.62 0.55 -10.34
C ASP A 83 -8.82 0.75 -11.87
N GLY A 84 -7.95 0.15 -12.70
CA GLY A 84 -8.01 0.26 -14.16
C GLY A 84 -7.54 1.60 -14.74
N SER A 85 -7.05 2.52 -13.91
CA SER A 85 -6.61 3.87 -14.32
C SER A 85 -5.44 3.87 -15.29
N GLN A 86 -4.61 2.83 -15.27
CA GLN A 86 -3.34 2.76 -16.00
C GLN A 86 -2.40 3.95 -15.68
N SER A 87 -2.51 4.51 -14.47
CA SER A 87 -1.63 5.58 -14.01
C SER A 87 -0.18 5.11 -13.88
N PHE A 88 0.75 6.06 -13.88
CA PHE A 88 2.13 5.75 -13.46
C PHE A 88 2.17 5.37 -11.96
N ASN A 89 3.34 4.96 -11.48
CA ASN A 89 3.49 4.45 -10.09
C ASN A 89 3.50 5.59 -9.05
N ILE A 90 2.32 6.20 -8.83
CA ILE A 90 2.10 7.39 -7.98
C ILE A 90 2.60 7.15 -6.56
N SER A 91 2.13 6.08 -5.90
CA SER A 91 2.50 5.79 -4.52
C SER A 91 4.00 5.50 -4.36
N THR A 92 4.65 4.90 -5.39
CA THR A 92 6.09 4.66 -5.35
C THR A 92 6.88 5.96 -5.43
N ALA A 93 6.51 6.88 -6.32
CA ALA A 93 7.11 8.21 -6.39
C ALA A 93 6.87 9.00 -5.10
N SER A 94 5.62 8.98 -4.59
CA SER A 94 5.25 9.65 -3.34
C SER A 94 6.02 9.12 -2.12
N ALA A 95 6.39 7.83 -2.10
CA ALA A 95 7.17 7.25 -1.02
C ALA A 95 8.56 7.91 -0.88
N PHE A 96 9.23 8.19 -2.00
CA PHE A 96 10.51 8.92 -1.98
C PHE A 96 10.34 10.37 -1.50
N VAL A 97 9.25 11.02 -1.89
CA VAL A 97 8.93 12.38 -1.46
C VAL A 97 8.64 12.44 0.04
N LEU A 98 7.88 11.48 0.56
CA LEU A 98 7.62 11.32 2.01
C LEU A 98 8.92 11.12 2.78
N ALA A 99 9.79 10.23 2.30
CA ALA A 99 11.07 9.98 2.94
C ALA A 99 12.01 11.19 2.88
N GLY A 100 12.04 11.91 1.75
CA GLY A 100 12.78 13.17 1.60
C GLY A 100 12.26 14.28 2.51
N ALA A 101 10.98 14.23 2.90
CA ALA A 101 10.38 15.12 3.90
C ALA A 101 10.57 14.62 5.36
N GLY A 102 11.36 13.57 5.58
CA GLY A 102 11.75 13.06 6.91
C GLY A 102 10.87 11.97 7.49
N VAL A 103 9.85 11.48 6.77
CA VAL A 103 9.01 10.35 7.22
C VAL A 103 9.75 9.03 7.05
N LYS A 104 9.63 8.12 8.02
CA LYS A 104 10.11 6.75 7.90
C LYS A 104 9.11 5.91 7.11
N VAL A 105 9.46 5.51 5.88
CA VAL A 105 8.57 4.81 4.96
C VAL A 105 8.99 3.37 4.76
N ALA A 106 8.18 2.42 5.20
CA ALA A 106 8.33 1.00 4.92
C ALA A 106 7.30 0.60 3.85
N LYS A 107 7.64 0.82 2.57
CA LYS A 107 6.69 0.64 1.48
C LYS A 107 6.54 -0.82 1.10
N HIS A 108 5.33 -1.36 1.27
CA HIS A 108 4.98 -2.66 0.73
C HIS A 108 4.63 -2.56 -0.76
N GLY A 109 5.06 -3.52 -1.56
CA GLY A 109 4.84 -3.48 -2.99
C GLY A 109 4.95 -4.84 -3.66
N ASN A 110 4.46 -4.90 -4.90
CA ASN A 110 4.45 -6.13 -5.70
C ASN A 110 4.66 -5.81 -7.18
N ARG A 111 4.85 -6.86 -7.97
CA ARG A 111 4.71 -6.80 -9.43
C ARG A 111 3.25 -6.60 -9.80
N SER A 112 3.02 -6.08 -11.00
CA SER A 112 1.66 -5.93 -11.50
C SER A 112 0.97 -7.28 -11.70
N ILE A 113 -0.35 -7.29 -11.38
CA ILE A 113 -1.25 -8.40 -11.70
C ILE A 113 -2.27 -7.96 -12.78
N SER A 114 -2.68 -6.70 -12.75
CA SER A 114 -3.76 -6.15 -13.59
C SER A 114 -3.34 -4.94 -14.43
N SER A 115 -2.35 -4.18 -13.98
CA SER A 115 -1.78 -3.04 -14.72
C SER A 115 -0.57 -3.46 -15.56
N LYS A 116 -0.04 -2.55 -16.40
CA LYS A 116 1.16 -2.82 -17.21
C LYS A 116 2.42 -2.96 -16.37
N THR A 117 2.48 -2.26 -15.23
CA THR A 117 3.72 -2.12 -14.43
C THR A 117 3.39 -1.95 -12.96
N GLY A 118 3.91 -2.83 -12.11
CA GLY A 118 3.83 -2.73 -10.66
C GLY A 118 4.98 -1.91 -10.06
N SER A 119 4.92 -1.65 -8.76
CA SER A 119 5.96 -0.91 -8.04
C SER A 119 7.33 -1.61 -8.11
N ALA A 120 7.34 -2.94 -8.00
CA ALA A 120 8.56 -3.74 -8.08
C ALA A 120 9.23 -3.64 -9.45
N ASP A 121 8.44 -3.66 -10.52
CA ASP A 121 8.95 -3.62 -11.90
C ASP A 121 9.69 -2.28 -12.17
N VAL A 122 9.11 -1.16 -11.72
CA VAL A 122 9.73 0.17 -11.86
C VAL A 122 10.98 0.29 -11.00
N LEU A 123 10.96 -0.21 -9.77
CA LEU A 123 12.10 -0.14 -8.87
C LEU A 123 13.29 -0.95 -9.38
N GLU A 124 13.06 -2.12 -9.97
CA GLU A 124 14.12 -2.91 -10.61
C GLU A 124 14.69 -2.19 -11.84
N GLU A 125 13.85 -1.56 -12.66
CA GLU A 125 14.31 -0.75 -13.80
C GLU A 125 15.16 0.45 -13.35
N LEU A 126 14.85 1.04 -12.19
CA LEU A 126 15.65 2.07 -11.55
C LEU A 126 16.95 1.56 -10.91
N GLY A 127 17.13 0.23 -10.84
CA GLY A 127 18.31 -0.41 -10.27
C GLY A 127 18.24 -0.66 -8.76
N VAL A 128 17.05 -0.62 -8.17
CA VAL A 128 16.82 -0.97 -6.76
C VAL A 128 16.84 -2.49 -6.58
N ASN A 129 17.62 -2.99 -5.62
CA ASN A 129 17.61 -4.40 -5.25
C ASN A 129 16.40 -4.70 -4.34
N LEU A 130 15.47 -5.54 -4.81
CA LEU A 130 14.25 -5.94 -4.08
C LEU A 130 14.43 -7.21 -3.23
N TYR A 131 15.57 -7.89 -3.35
CA TYR A 131 15.82 -9.18 -2.72
C TYR A 131 16.80 -9.06 -1.53
N LEU A 132 16.58 -8.02 -0.74
CA LEU A 132 17.37 -7.80 0.47
C LEU A 132 16.81 -8.63 1.64
N GLU A 133 17.69 -9.12 2.50
CA GLU A 133 17.31 -9.82 3.71
C GLU A 133 16.71 -8.85 4.77
N PRO A 134 15.91 -9.36 5.72
CA PRO A 134 15.20 -8.51 6.69
C PRO A 134 16.08 -7.51 7.44
N ASP A 135 17.29 -7.88 7.83
CA ASP A 135 18.22 -6.99 8.55
C ASP A 135 18.68 -5.82 7.66
N MET A 136 18.89 -6.08 6.36
CA MET A 136 19.24 -5.04 5.39
C MET A 136 18.08 -4.09 5.11
N LEU A 137 16.84 -4.62 5.06
CA LEU A 137 15.63 -3.80 4.93
C LEU A 137 15.43 -2.89 6.14
N LYS A 138 15.73 -3.40 7.34
CA LYS A 138 15.75 -2.63 8.58
C LYS A 138 16.80 -1.52 8.52
N GLU A 139 18.04 -1.83 8.18
CA GLU A 139 19.13 -0.87 8.09
C GLU A 139 18.79 0.28 7.12
N LEU A 140 18.27 -0.05 5.93
CA LEU A 140 17.78 0.95 4.96
C LEU A 140 16.71 1.85 5.55
N LEU A 141 15.74 1.29 6.28
CA LEU A 141 14.68 2.08 6.90
C LEU A 141 15.24 3.02 7.98
N GLU A 142 16.17 2.53 8.80
CA GLU A 142 16.74 3.30 9.92
C GLU A 142 17.69 4.38 9.42
N GLU A 143 18.56 4.10 8.45
CA GLU A 143 19.56 5.03 7.95
C GLU A 143 19.04 5.96 6.84
N ASN A 144 18.43 5.38 5.80
CA ASN A 144 17.94 6.16 4.66
C ASN A 144 16.52 6.70 4.84
N GLY A 145 15.75 6.18 5.79
CA GLY A 145 14.38 6.59 6.03
C GLY A 145 13.35 5.94 5.13
N ILE A 146 13.76 5.08 4.18
CA ILE A 146 12.85 4.36 3.30
C ILE A 146 13.38 2.98 2.95
N THR A 147 12.50 1.99 2.95
CA THR A 147 12.77 0.64 2.45
C THR A 147 11.59 0.11 1.64
N PHE A 148 11.85 -0.85 0.74
CA PHE A 148 10.83 -1.50 -0.07
C PHE A 148 10.72 -2.98 0.30
N LEU A 149 9.51 -3.39 0.66
CA LEU A 149 9.15 -4.74 1.07
C LEU A 149 8.49 -5.45 -0.11
N PHE A 150 9.26 -6.24 -0.83
CA PHE A 150 8.75 -6.98 -1.98
C PHE A 150 7.89 -8.15 -1.51
N ALA A 151 6.59 -8.12 -1.79
CA ALA A 151 5.61 -9.07 -1.26
C ALA A 151 6.00 -10.54 -1.44
N PRO A 152 6.50 -11.03 -2.59
CA PRO A 152 6.94 -12.42 -2.73
C PRO A 152 8.12 -12.79 -1.83
N SER A 153 9.03 -11.84 -1.53
CA SER A 153 10.19 -12.10 -0.64
C SER A 153 9.79 -12.16 0.82
N VAL A 154 8.85 -11.29 1.24
CA VAL A 154 8.42 -11.22 2.64
C VAL A 154 7.27 -12.15 2.99
N HIS A 155 6.53 -12.70 2.01
CA HIS A 155 5.41 -13.63 2.20
C HIS A 155 5.65 -14.97 1.47
N PRO A 156 6.65 -15.77 1.83
CA PRO A 156 6.98 -17.00 1.10
C PRO A 156 5.87 -18.08 1.17
N ASN A 157 5.06 -18.06 2.23
CA ASN A 157 4.06 -19.10 2.50
C ASN A 157 2.72 -18.89 1.76
N ILE A 158 2.54 -17.81 0.99
CA ILE A 158 1.25 -17.46 0.36
C ILE A 158 1.01 -18.19 -0.98
N ALA A 159 1.99 -18.93 -1.49
CA ALA A 159 1.98 -19.48 -2.85
C ALA A 159 0.72 -20.29 -3.20
N ARG A 160 0.20 -21.13 -2.27
CA ARG A 160 -1.02 -21.92 -2.50
C ARG A 160 -2.27 -21.06 -2.63
N ILE A 161 -2.40 -20.05 -1.78
CA ILE A 161 -3.50 -19.08 -1.84
C ILE A 161 -3.44 -18.33 -3.18
N MET A 162 -2.24 -17.92 -3.62
CA MET A 162 -2.04 -17.24 -4.89
C MET A 162 -2.39 -18.12 -6.09
N LYS A 163 -2.09 -19.43 -6.04
CA LYS A 163 -2.49 -20.39 -7.08
C LYS A 163 -4.02 -20.44 -7.21
N VAL A 164 -4.73 -20.64 -6.10
CA VAL A 164 -6.20 -20.66 -6.07
C VAL A 164 -6.79 -19.35 -6.61
N ARG A 165 -6.27 -18.19 -6.20
CA ARG A 165 -6.72 -16.89 -6.71
C ARG A 165 -6.56 -16.75 -8.22
N LYS A 166 -5.42 -17.24 -8.76
CA LYS A 166 -5.15 -17.24 -10.20
C LYS A 166 -6.12 -18.11 -10.98
N GLU A 167 -6.56 -19.22 -10.39
CA GLU A 167 -7.55 -20.13 -10.98
C GLU A 167 -8.97 -19.57 -10.92
N LEU A 168 -9.35 -18.96 -9.80
CA LEU A 168 -10.68 -18.36 -9.59
C LEU A 168 -10.95 -17.17 -10.53
N LYS A 169 -9.95 -16.36 -10.84
CA LYS A 169 -10.03 -15.18 -11.75
C LYS A 169 -11.11 -14.17 -11.39
N ILE A 170 -11.52 -14.09 -10.14
CA ILE A 170 -12.47 -13.11 -9.62
C ILE A 170 -11.84 -12.31 -8.48
N PRO A 171 -12.23 -11.03 -8.29
CA PRO A 171 -11.79 -10.25 -7.15
C PRO A 171 -12.28 -10.87 -5.83
N THR A 172 -11.40 -10.95 -4.86
CA THR A 172 -11.68 -11.46 -3.50
C THR A 172 -11.07 -10.51 -2.47
N ILE A 173 -11.25 -10.78 -1.18
CA ILE A 173 -10.60 -9.99 -0.11
C ILE A 173 -9.08 -9.87 -0.30
N PHE A 174 -8.42 -10.87 -0.87
CA PHE A 174 -6.99 -10.84 -1.14
C PHE A 174 -6.56 -9.81 -2.20
N ASN A 175 -7.51 -9.22 -2.94
CA ASN A 175 -7.21 -8.09 -3.83
C ASN A 175 -7.16 -6.75 -3.07
N LEU A 176 -7.71 -6.71 -1.87
CA LEU A 176 -7.85 -5.50 -1.06
C LEU A 176 -6.88 -5.44 0.12
N ILE A 177 -6.52 -6.61 0.70
CA ILE A 177 -5.72 -6.66 1.93
C ILE A 177 -4.20 -6.59 1.72
N GLY A 178 -3.72 -6.62 0.47
CA GLY A 178 -2.29 -6.53 0.18
C GLY A 178 -1.58 -5.40 0.95
N PRO A 179 -2.07 -4.16 0.92
CA PRO A 179 -1.49 -3.04 1.67
C PRO A 179 -1.53 -3.19 3.19
N LEU A 180 -2.40 -4.06 3.71
CA LEU A 180 -2.53 -4.29 5.16
C LEU A 180 -1.52 -5.32 5.67
N THR A 181 -0.93 -6.14 4.80
CA THR A 181 -0.07 -7.27 5.17
C THR A 181 1.41 -6.92 5.34
N ASN A 182 1.75 -5.64 5.32
CA ASN A 182 3.11 -5.18 5.56
C ASN A 182 3.70 -5.80 6.84
N PRO A 183 4.85 -6.51 6.76
CA PRO A 183 5.43 -7.20 7.91
C PRO A 183 6.11 -6.28 8.93
N VAL A 184 6.37 -5.02 8.56
CA VAL A 184 6.84 -4.00 9.51
C VAL A 184 5.68 -3.54 10.39
N GLN A 185 5.94 -3.30 11.66
CA GLN A 185 4.98 -2.62 12.51
C GLN A 185 4.86 -1.16 12.07
N LEU A 186 3.69 -0.81 11.56
CA LEU A 186 3.39 0.54 11.12
C LEU A 186 2.61 1.29 12.19
N ASP A 187 2.91 2.57 12.39
CA ASP A 187 2.16 3.47 13.26
C ASP A 187 1.06 4.19 12.48
N THR A 188 1.37 4.56 11.23
CA THR A 188 0.47 5.32 10.37
C THR A 188 0.38 4.71 8.97
N GLN A 189 -0.69 5.02 8.23
CA GLN A 189 -0.86 4.49 6.88
C GLN A 189 -1.68 5.44 6.00
N LEU A 190 -1.22 5.65 4.75
CA LEU A 190 -2.03 6.18 3.67
C LEU A 190 -2.47 5.00 2.80
N LEU A 191 -3.75 4.71 2.75
CA LEU A 191 -4.29 3.56 2.04
C LEU A 191 -5.21 3.99 0.90
N GLY A 192 -4.79 3.80 -0.32
CA GLY A 192 -5.65 3.93 -1.48
C GLY A 192 -6.49 2.68 -1.73
N ILE A 193 -7.78 2.85 -2.02
CA ILE A 193 -8.69 1.74 -2.31
C ILE A 193 -9.63 2.08 -3.46
N ASN A 194 -9.74 1.18 -4.44
CA ASN A 194 -10.64 1.36 -5.59
C ASN A 194 -12.14 1.14 -5.28
N ARG A 195 -12.48 0.74 -4.05
CA ARG A 195 -13.83 0.49 -3.54
C ARG A 195 -14.24 1.61 -2.58
N ARG A 196 -14.87 2.67 -3.13
CA ARG A 196 -15.34 3.84 -2.33
C ARG A 196 -16.29 3.43 -1.22
N ASP A 197 -17.11 2.42 -1.45
CA ASP A 197 -18.07 1.88 -0.49
C ASP A 197 -17.41 1.21 0.73
N MET A 198 -16.11 0.93 0.67
CA MET A 198 -15.37 0.25 1.74
C MET A 198 -14.42 1.17 2.52
N LEU A 199 -14.40 2.48 2.27
CA LEU A 199 -13.50 3.43 2.95
C LEU A 199 -13.61 3.36 4.48
N GLY A 200 -14.84 3.43 5.02
CA GLY A 200 -15.08 3.34 6.46
C GLY A 200 -14.68 1.99 7.04
N LEU A 201 -15.02 0.90 6.35
CA LEU A 201 -14.64 -0.45 6.77
C LEU A 201 -13.12 -0.60 6.89
N PHE A 202 -12.36 -0.10 5.91
CA PHE A 202 -10.90 -0.17 5.94
C PHE A 202 -10.27 0.74 6.99
N ALA A 203 -10.90 1.88 7.30
CA ALA A 203 -10.48 2.72 8.42
C ALA A 203 -10.62 1.98 9.76
N GLU A 204 -11.74 1.24 9.98
CA GLU A 204 -11.90 0.37 11.15
C GLU A 204 -10.86 -0.76 11.19
N VAL A 205 -10.58 -1.39 10.05
CA VAL A 205 -9.54 -2.43 9.95
C VAL A 205 -8.18 -1.88 10.36
N LEU A 206 -7.80 -0.70 9.87
CA LEU A 206 -6.52 -0.06 10.22
C LEU A 206 -6.43 0.23 11.71
N HIS A 207 -7.51 0.71 12.33
CA HIS A 207 -7.59 0.88 13.79
C HIS A 207 -7.40 -0.45 14.52
N LYS A 208 -8.13 -1.51 14.13
CA LYS A 208 -8.01 -2.86 14.70
C LYS A 208 -6.62 -3.47 14.51
N LEU A 209 -5.88 -3.06 13.48
CA LEU A 209 -4.49 -3.45 13.23
C LEU A 209 -3.46 -2.61 14.01
N GLY A 210 -3.92 -1.69 14.86
CA GLY A 210 -3.07 -0.88 15.76
C GLY A 210 -2.48 0.37 15.13
N ARG A 211 -3.02 0.86 13.99
CA ARG A 211 -2.62 2.19 13.50
C ARG A 211 -3.14 3.25 14.45
N THR A 212 -2.29 4.20 14.80
CA THR A 212 -2.69 5.36 15.61
C THR A 212 -3.40 6.41 14.77
N ARG A 213 -3.01 6.50 13.50
CA ARG A 213 -3.60 7.39 12.52
C ARG A 213 -3.49 6.79 11.11
N ALA A 214 -4.53 6.97 10.30
CA ALA A 214 -4.54 6.53 8.90
C ALA A 214 -5.48 7.38 8.06
N LEU A 215 -5.18 7.47 6.77
CA LEU A 215 -6.05 8.09 5.77
C LEU A 215 -6.37 7.07 4.69
N VAL A 216 -7.66 6.75 4.52
CA VAL A 216 -8.13 5.87 3.45
C VAL A 216 -8.71 6.72 2.33
N ILE A 217 -8.30 6.47 1.09
CA ILE A 217 -8.61 7.34 -0.06
C ILE A 217 -9.23 6.53 -1.19
N ASN A 218 -10.24 7.15 -1.84
CA ASN A 218 -10.66 6.81 -3.19
C ASN A 218 -10.71 8.09 -4.02
N GLY A 219 -9.85 8.17 -5.03
CA GLY A 219 -9.73 9.34 -5.89
C GLY A 219 -10.85 9.50 -6.91
N ALA A 220 -10.94 10.69 -7.51
CA ALA A 220 -11.86 10.94 -8.62
C ALA A 220 -11.60 9.95 -9.77
N GLY A 221 -12.68 9.36 -10.31
CA GLY A 221 -12.58 8.26 -11.27
C GLY A 221 -12.38 6.89 -10.64
N PHE A 222 -12.65 6.74 -9.34
CA PHE A 222 -12.49 5.50 -8.56
C PHE A 222 -11.04 4.99 -8.48
N MET A 223 -10.07 5.90 -8.58
CA MET A 223 -8.66 5.56 -8.41
C MET A 223 -8.36 5.14 -6.97
N ASP A 224 -7.43 4.23 -6.81
CA ASP A 224 -6.84 3.87 -5.50
C ASP A 224 -5.69 4.81 -5.09
N GLU A 225 -5.67 6.01 -5.63
CA GLU A 225 -4.77 7.12 -5.34
C GLU A 225 -5.57 8.42 -5.35
N ALA A 226 -5.11 9.46 -4.67
CA ALA A 226 -5.73 10.77 -4.81
C ALA A 226 -5.51 11.32 -6.23
N SER A 227 -6.58 11.82 -6.83
CA SER A 227 -6.63 12.28 -8.21
C SER A 227 -6.77 13.80 -8.29
N LEU A 228 -6.14 14.39 -9.29
CA LEU A 228 -6.32 15.80 -9.65
C LEU A 228 -7.51 16.04 -10.59
N GLN A 229 -8.26 14.98 -10.98
CA GLN A 229 -9.38 15.14 -11.91
C GLN A 229 -10.61 15.79 -11.25
N GLY A 230 -10.73 15.74 -9.93
CA GLY A 230 -11.87 16.29 -9.21
C GLY A 230 -11.93 15.84 -7.75
N GLU A 231 -13.13 15.76 -7.20
CA GLU A 231 -13.38 15.45 -5.80
C GLU A 231 -12.93 14.03 -5.43
N ASN A 232 -12.09 13.93 -4.41
CA ASN A 232 -11.64 12.71 -3.78
C ASN A 232 -12.46 12.43 -2.52
N SER A 233 -12.80 11.17 -2.27
CA SER A 233 -13.45 10.72 -1.03
C SER A 233 -12.41 10.15 -0.08
N LEU A 234 -12.40 10.64 1.16
CA LEU A 234 -11.39 10.30 2.17
C LEU A 234 -12.06 9.94 3.49
N VAL A 235 -11.40 9.09 4.24
CA VAL A 235 -11.76 8.79 5.64
C VAL A 235 -10.49 8.87 6.48
N LEU A 236 -10.45 9.83 7.40
CA LEU A 236 -9.40 9.91 8.43
C LEU A 236 -9.79 9.01 9.60
N MET A 237 -8.91 8.10 9.96
CA MET A 237 -8.96 7.39 11.25
C MET A 237 -7.89 7.99 12.17
N GLU A 238 -8.30 8.51 13.30
CA GLU A 238 -7.40 9.06 14.31
C GLU A 238 -7.84 8.62 15.70
N LYS A 239 -6.99 7.86 16.39
CA LYS A 239 -7.26 7.32 17.74
C LYS A 239 -8.58 6.57 17.89
N GLY A 240 -9.06 5.99 16.79
CA GLY A 240 -10.34 5.25 16.74
C GLY A 240 -11.51 6.05 16.20
N ASP A 241 -11.44 7.37 16.12
CA ASP A 241 -12.43 8.20 15.45
C ASP A 241 -12.34 8.01 13.94
N ILE A 242 -13.48 7.90 13.27
CA ILE A 242 -13.59 7.69 11.81
C ILE A 242 -14.31 8.89 11.22
N ILE A 243 -13.59 9.71 10.48
CA ILE A 243 -14.05 11.02 10.02
C ILE A 243 -14.03 11.03 8.47
N PRO A 244 -15.19 10.87 7.81
CA PRO A 244 -15.28 11.01 6.36
C PRO A 244 -15.26 12.50 5.95
N PHE A 245 -14.58 12.78 4.84
CA PHE A 245 -14.59 14.09 4.21
C PHE A 245 -14.25 13.98 2.73
N THR A 246 -14.42 15.04 1.98
CA THR A 246 -14.01 15.13 0.58
C THR A 246 -12.92 16.19 0.41
N LEU A 247 -12.19 16.12 -0.69
CA LEU A 247 -11.14 17.06 -1.05
C LEU A 247 -11.12 17.27 -2.55
N HIS A 248 -11.34 18.51 -2.98
CA HIS A 248 -11.10 18.92 -4.37
C HIS A 248 -9.69 19.50 -4.51
N PRO A 249 -8.95 19.26 -5.61
CA PRO A 249 -7.59 19.76 -5.79
C PRO A 249 -7.45 21.28 -5.62
N GLU A 250 -8.43 22.05 -6.07
CA GLU A 250 -8.43 23.52 -5.95
C GLU A 250 -8.48 24.02 -4.50
N GLU A 251 -9.06 23.25 -3.58
CA GLU A 251 -9.08 23.58 -2.15
C GLU A 251 -7.67 23.59 -1.52
N VAL A 252 -6.73 22.95 -2.18
CA VAL A 252 -5.31 22.87 -1.76
C VAL A 252 -4.34 23.51 -2.75
N ASP A 253 -4.86 24.41 -3.56
CA ASP A 253 -4.11 25.23 -4.53
C ASP A 253 -3.38 24.40 -5.60
N LEU A 254 -3.94 23.24 -5.96
CA LEU A 254 -3.45 22.39 -7.05
C LEU A 254 -4.35 22.49 -8.28
N PRO A 255 -3.76 22.46 -9.50
CA PRO A 255 -4.55 22.50 -10.73
C PRO A 255 -5.33 21.19 -10.94
N VAL A 256 -6.43 21.30 -11.70
CA VAL A 256 -7.21 20.14 -12.13
C VAL A 256 -6.61 19.58 -13.43
N TYR A 257 -6.36 18.26 -13.44
CA TYR A 257 -5.94 17.50 -14.62
C TYR A 257 -6.80 16.26 -14.78
N GLY A 258 -7.18 15.93 -16.01
CA GLY A 258 -7.79 14.63 -16.28
C GLY A 258 -6.83 13.47 -16.00
N ASN A 259 -7.37 12.33 -15.57
CA ASN A 259 -6.55 11.14 -15.27
C ASN A 259 -5.73 10.64 -16.47
N ASP A 260 -6.11 11.01 -17.70
CA ASP A 260 -5.32 10.73 -18.89
C ASP A 260 -3.95 11.43 -18.91
N ALA A 261 -3.82 12.56 -18.24
CA ALA A 261 -2.56 13.32 -18.16
C ALA A 261 -1.48 12.63 -17.31
N ILE A 262 -1.85 11.60 -16.54
CA ILE A 262 -0.95 10.86 -15.65
C ILE A 262 -0.83 9.38 -16.02
N ARG A 263 -1.14 9.04 -17.28
CA ARG A 263 -0.98 7.65 -17.76
C ARG A 263 0.47 7.20 -17.68
N GLY A 264 0.64 5.99 -17.19
CA GLY A 264 1.90 5.27 -17.22
C GLY A 264 2.05 4.40 -18.47
N GLY A 265 3.14 3.69 -18.52
CA GLY A 265 3.49 2.76 -19.58
C GLY A 265 4.09 1.46 -19.05
N ASP A 266 5.11 0.97 -19.74
CA ASP A 266 5.94 -0.13 -19.26
C ASP A 266 6.88 0.33 -18.13
N ALA A 267 7.66 -0.60 -17.57
CA ALA A 267 8.56 -0.31 -16.45
C ALA A 267 9.57 0.79 -16.77
N LYS A 268 10.12 0.78 -17.98
CA LYS A 268 11.10 1.76 -18.44
C LYS A 268 10.49 3.16 -18.58
N GLN A 269 9.30 3.25 -19.17
CA GLN A 269 8.58 4.52 -19.31
C GLN A 269 8.22 5.09 -17.93
N ASN A 270 7.75 4.26 -17.01
CA ASN A 270 7.40 4.70 -15.66
C ASN A 270 8.64 5.08 -14.83
N ALA A 271 9.76 4.38 -15.01
CA ALA A 271 11.04 4.76 -14.41
C ALA A 271 11.53 6.13 -14.91
N ASP A 272 11.42 6.39 -16.20
CA ASP A 272 11.76 7.70 -16.78
C ASP A 272 10.86 8.82 -16.25
N ILE A 273 9.53 8.62 -16.22
CA ILE A 273 8.59 9.56 -15.60
C ILE A 273 8.99 9.86 -14.17
N MET A 274 9.28 8.82 -13.37
CA MET A 274 9.65 8.97 -11.95
C MET A 274 10.96 9.75 -11.80
N LEU A 275 11.99 9.44 -12.59
CA LEU A 275 13.26 10.16 -12.53
C LEU A 275 13.11 11.63 -12.91
N ARG A 276 12.33 11.95 -13.96
CA ARG A 276 12.10 13.34 -14.39
C ARG A 276 11.39 14.14 -13.29
N LEU A 277 10.31 13.60 -12.72
CA LEU A 277 9.59 14.29 -11.64
C LEU A 277 10.44 14.45 -10.38
N LEU A 278 11.26 13.44 -9.98
CA LEU A 278 12.16 13.55 -8.84
C LEU A 278 13.30 14.55 -9.08
N LYS A 279 13.67 14.81 -10.35
CA LYS A 279 14.59 15.89 -10.77
C LYS A 279 13.92 17.26 -10.89
N GLY A 280 12.64 17.36 -10.51
CA GLY A 280 11.92 18.63 -10.44
C GLY A 280 11.10 19.03 -11.67
N GLU A 281 10.93 18.13 -12.68
CA GLU A 281 10.07 18.41 -13.83
C GLU A 281 8.65 18.72 -13.37
N LYS A 282 8.10 19.82 -13.86
CA LYS A 282 6.75 20.30 -13.51
C LYS A 282 5.69 19.65 -14.41
N GLY A 283 4.44 19.64 -13.95
CA GLY A 283 3.29 19.15 -14.70
C GLY A 283 2.46 18.14 -13.91
N ALA A 284 1.50 17.50 -14.58
CA ALA A 284 0.48 16.65 -13.97
C ALA A 284 1.07 15.50 -13.11
N TYR A 285 2.14 14.87 -13.54
CA TYR A 285 2.80 13.80 -12.76
C TYR A 285 3.31 14.31 -11.42
N ARG A 286 4.03 15.43 -11.43
CA ARG A 286 4.55 16.04 -10.22
C ARG A 286 3.43 16.49 -9.29
N ASP A 287 2.43 17.21 -9.82
CA ASP A 287 1.35 17.74 -8.99
C ASP A 287 0.51 16.63 -8.36
N THR A 288 0.33 15.49 -9.07
CA THR A 288 -0.29 14.29 -8.50
C THR A 288 0.54 13.70 -7.36
N VAL A 289 1.87 13.66 -7.50
CA VAL A 289 2.76 13.22 -6.41
C VAL A 289 2.72 14.19 -5.23
N LEU A 290 2.66 15.51 -5.48
CA LEU A 290 2.52 16.51 -4.42
C LEU A 290 1.23 16.31 -3.62
N LEU A 291 0.11 16.04 -4.29
CA LEU A 291 -1.16 15.74 -3.61
C LEU A 291 -1.04 14.48 -2.74
N ASN A 292 -0.58 13.37 -3.31
CA ASN A 292 -0.51 12.09 -2.60
C ASN A 292 0.53 12.09 -1.48
N ALA A 293 1.71 12.69 -1.69
CA ALA A 293 2.71 12.85 -0.64
C ALA A 293 2.24 13.84 0.45
N GLY A 294 1.56 14.92 0.06
CA GLY A 294 0.96 15.87 1.01
C GLY A 294 -0.07 15.22 1.91
N LEU A 295 -0.94 14.37 1.34
CA LEU A 295 -1.90 13.55 2.09
C LEU A 295 -1.19 12.52 2.98
N GLY A 296 -0.08 11.93 2.53
CA GLY A 296 0.75 11.06 3.33
C GLY A 296 1.38 11.76 4.54
N LEU A 297 1.91 12.96 4.36
CA LEU A 297 2.45 13.79 5.45
C LEU A 297 1.38 14.19 6.47
N TYR A 298 0.16 14.48 6.00
CA TYR A 298 -0.99 14.72 6.86
C TYR A 298 -1.43 13.45 7.59
N ALA A 299 -1.51 12.31 6.91
CA ALA A 299 -1.84 11.01 7.51
C ALA A 299 -0.82 10.58 8.55
N ASN A 300 0.47 10.85 8.33
CA ASN A 300 1.54 10.56 9.29
C ASN A 300 1.54 11.50 10.52
N GLY A 301 0.84 12.63 10.44
CA GLY A 301 0.84 13.66 11.49
C GLY A 301 2.03 14.61 11.44
N THR A 302 2.95 14.46 10.47
CA THR A 302 4.08 15.37 10.25
C THR A 302 3.61 16.75 9.81
N ALA A 303 2.51 16.81 9.05
CA ALA A 303 1.86 18.05 8.65
C ALA A 303 0.51 18.22 9.36
N ALA A 304 0.27 19.40 9.95
CA ALA A 304 -0.98 19.72 10.65
C ALA A 304 -2.18 19.89 9.70
N THR A 305 -1.94 20.23 8.43
CA THR A 305 -2.97 20.38 7.39
C THR A 305 -2.48 19.80 6.06
N ILE A 306 -3.41 19.45 5.18
CA ILE A 306 -3.09 18.93 3.84
C ILE A 306 -2.27 19.96 3.04
N LYS A 307 -2.63 21.24 3.07
CA LYS A 307 -1.85 22.33 2.41
C LYS A 307 -0.40 22.38 2.91
N LYS A 308 -0.20 22.27 4.21
CA LYS A 308 1.15 22.21 4.80
C LYS A 308 1.91 20.97 4.32
N GLY A 309 1.25 19.81 4.26
CA GLY A 309 1.82 18.57 3.71
C GLY A 309 2.26 18.73 2.26
N ILE A 310 1.43 19.33 1.41
CA ILE A 310 1.78 19.63 0.01
C ILE A 310 2.99 20.57 -0.08
N SER A 311 3.05 21.61 0.77
CA SER A 311 4.21 22.51 0.84
C SER A 311 5.50 21.77 1.20
N MET A 312 5.46 20.85 2.18
CA MET A 312 6.60 20.02 2.58
C MET A 312 6.99 19.01 1.49
N ALA A 313 6.01 18.41 0.82
CA ALA A 313 6.25 17.52 -0.32
C ALA A 313 6.95 18.29 -1.47
N LYS A 314 6.54 19.53 -1.74
CA LYS A 314 7.18 20.40 -2.72
C LYS A 314 8.63 20.70 -2.32
N GLU A 315 8.89 21.03 -1.07
CA GLU A 315 10.25 21.27 -0.55
C GLU A 315 11.14 20.03 -0.72
N SER A 316 10.62 18.82 -0.39
CA SER A 316 11.33 17.56 -0.57
C SER A 316 11.74 17.31 -2.02
N LEU A 317 10.89 17.66 -3.00
CA LEU A 317 11.23 17.56 -4.42
C LEU A 317 12.22 18.66 -4.86
N ASP A 318 11.95 19.91 -4.49
CA ASP A 318 12.72 21.07 -4.98
C ASP A 318 14.13 21.12 -4.38
N SER A 319 14.34 20.57 -3.18
CA SER A 319 15.67 20.45 -2.56
C SER A 319 16.50 19.27 -3.12
N GLY A 320 15.87 18.33 -3.86
CA GLY A 320 16.51 17.10 -4.30
C GLY A 320 16.52 15.98 -3.25
N SER A 321 16.01 16.21 -2.03
CA SER A 321 16.02 15.22 -0.96
C SER A 321 15.29 13.93 -1.33
N ALA A 322 14.19 14.01 -2.08
CA ALA A 322 13.47 12.83 -2.58
C ALA A 322 14.31 12.00 -3.57
N LEU A 323 15.05 12.65 -4.46
CA LEU A 323 15.96 12.00 -5.42
C LEU A 323 17.12 11.33 -4.69
N GLU A 324 17.71 11.99 -3.70
CA GLU A 324 18.79 11.44 -2.86
C GLU A 324 18.38 10.13 -2.18
N LYS A 325 17.12 10.01 -1.71
CA LYS A 325 16.61 8.77 -1.13
C LYS A 325 16.63 7.60 -2.12
N LEU A 326 16.27 7.84 -3.37
CA LEU A 326 16.36 6.84 -4.44
C LEU A 326 17.81 6.48 -4.74
N GLU A 327 18.69 7.45 -4.89
CA GLU A 327 20.12 7.21 -5.18
C GLU A 327 20.79 6.40 -4.07
N ASN A 328 20.48 6.69 -2.81
CA ASN A 328 21.00 5.97 -1.65
C ASN A 328 20.54 4.50 -1.62
N ILE A 329 19.28 4.19 -1.91
CA ILE A 329 18.79 2.80 -2.00
C ILE A 329 19.52 2.04 -3.12
N ILE A 330 19.69 2.65 -4.28
CA ILE A 330 20.40 2.04 -5.41
C ILE A 330 21.86 1.77 -5.03
N ALA A 331 22.53 2.73 -4.42
CA ALA A 331 23.91 2.59 -3.97
C ALA A 331 24.07 1.49 -2.90
N TYR A 332 23.11 1.43 -1.94
CA TYR A 332 23.07 0.40 -0.92
C TYR A 332 22.93 -1.00 -1.54
N GLY A 333 21.98 -1.18 -2.46
CA GLY A 333 21.77 -2.46 -3.14
C GLY A 333 22.97 -2.92 -3.98
N LYS A 334 23.73 -1.98 -4.57
CA LYS A 334 24.96 -2.30 -5.32
C LYS A 334 26.09 -2.78 -4.41
N ARG A 335 26.25 -2.17 -3.22
CA ARG A 335 27.27 -2.56 -2.23
C ARG A 335 26.98 -3.92 -1.61
N ASN A 336 25.72 -4.24 -1.44
CA ASN A 336 25.23 -5.45 -0.76
C ASN A 336 24.64 -6.47 -1.76
N LYS A 337 25.18 -6.56 -2.98
CA LYS A 337 24.81 -7.64 -3.91
C LYS A 337 25.21 -8.97 -3.27
N VAL A 338 24.20 -9.75 -2.86
CA VAL A 338 24.40 -11.18 -2.60
C VAL A 338 24.79 -11.79 -3.94
N VAL A 339 26.01 -12.26 -4.05
CA VAL A 339 26.46 -13.09 -5.19
C VAL A 339 25.66 -14.39 -5.05
N MET A 340 24.61 -14.55 -5.90
CA MET A 340 23.90 -15.82 -6.02
C MET A 340 24.76 -16.85 -6.72
#